data_edc3a60e7a8ca2a7e620da8701ab5f2a
#
_entry.id   edc3a60e7a8ca2a7e620da8701ab5f2a
#
_cell.length_a   1.000
_cell.length_b   1.000
_cell.length_c   1.000
_cell.angle_alpha   90.00
_cell.angle_beta   90.00
_cell.angle_gamma   90.00
#
_symmetry.space_group_name_H-M   'P 1'
#
loop_
_entity.id
_entity.type
_entity.pdbx_description
1 polymer ?
#
loop_
_entity_poly.entity_id
_entity_poly.type
_entity_poly.pdbx_seq_one_letter_code
_entity_poly.pdbx_strand_id
1 'polypeptide(L)'
;MGQRQGKPYRVALLGLYHESNTFIARKTTFEDFQNSHLLRGEEIIAEYRDAYHEIGGMLAVMDREGVEVLPLLFAEATPGGTVTAAAYQRLLNEMTTLLAETLPIDGCLVVPHGAGVSEEQRDMDGHWLGKVRELVGPDVPIVGTIDPHANVSRAMVEATDALIAYRTNPHVDQRDTGRIAGELMIKCLNGTIKPNQCLAKPPVTISIEQQYTAAYPCTLLYEEAAVLMQWPGVLSVSVVLGFPYADVPEMGTSFLVVTDDDRQAGVAVAQRLEALLITHRYAFVGKLETVDAQLAEMYRLEKPILWLDMGDNVGGGSLGDSVVLLKALERDGRLRGFTCIFDPVAVTVLRKYERGAQVKILFGNDYSLGLSHNPYAAEVSVLDKVDGKFRETTPRHGGQVQYDMGETVLVETAAGNVVMIHSLRVPPFSLSQLTSFGLDPAGFDVLIAKGVNAPIAAYGTVCHTIMQANTPGVTQADMTTMEFRVRPKPLFPFEDIST
;
A
#
# COMPACT_ATOMS: atom_id res chain seq x y z
N MET A 1 -22.76 -11.60 -23.45
CA MET A 1 -22.11 -12.92 -23.49
C MET A 1 -20.79 -12.76 -24.24
N GLY A 2 -19.69 -12.80 -23.51
CA GLY A 2 -18.34 -12.58 -24.04
C GLY A 2 -17.84 -13.75 -24.88
N GLN A 3 -18.27 -13.86 -26.13
CA GLN A 3 -17.87 -14.94 -27.04
C GLN A 3 -17.38 -14.43 -28.37
N ARG A 4 -16.21 -14.91 -28.80
CA ARG A 4 -15.71 -14.77 -30.16
C ARG A 4 -16.04 -16.04 -30.94
N GLN A 5 -16.92 -15.95 -31.96
CA GLN A 5 -17.30 -17.10 -32.83
C GLN A 5 -17.72 -18.38 -32.05
N GLY A 6 -18.47 -18.23 -30.93
CA GLY A 6 -18.96 -19.36 -30.13
C GLY A 6 -17.95 -19.93 -29.14
N LYS A 7 -16.76 -19.32 -28.98
CA LYS A 7 -15.76 -19.67 -27.93
C LYS A 7 -15.66 -18.55 -26.90
N PRO A 8 -15.37 -18.86 -25.63
CA PRO A 8 -15.12 -17.82 -24.64
C PRO A 8 -13.91 -16.95 -25.03
N TYR A 9 -13.93 -15.67 -24.65
CA TYR A 9 -12.74 -14.85 -24.70
C TYR A 9 -11.69 -15.40 -23.73
N ARG A 10 -10.42 -15.28 -24.09
CA ARG A 10 -9.25 -15.68 -23.29
C ARG A 10 -8.54 -14.45 -22.77
N VAL A 11 -8.54 -14.26 -21.46
CA VAL A 11 -7.97 -13.08 -20.80
C VAL A 11 -6.87 -13.50 -19.85
N ALA A 12 -5.64 -13.02 -20.09
CA ALA A 12 -4.52 -13.24 -19.18
C ALA A 12 -4.67 -12.36 -17.94
N LEU A 13 -4.26 -12.89 -16.77
CA LEU A 13 -4.19 -12.17 -15.50
C LEU A 13 -2.78 -12.25 -14.94
N LEU A 14 -2.15 -11.09 -14.70
CA LEU A 14 -0.78 -11.02 -14.18
C LEU A 14 -0.53 -9.71 -13.43
N GLY A 15 0.48 -9.72 -12.53
CA GLY A 15 0.87 -8.53 -11.78
C GLY A 15 2.23 -8.64 -11.11
N LEU A 16 2.94 -7.52 -11.05
CA LEU A 16 4.04 -7.28 -10.13
C LEU A 16 3.62 -6.12 -9.23
N TYR A 17 3.47 -6.40 -7.94
CA TYR A 17 2.88 -5.46 -6.98
C TYR A 17 3.88 -5.16 -5.87
N HIS A 18 4.47 -3.97 -5.90
CA HIS A 18 5.43 -3.55 -4.87
C HIS A 18 5.50 -2.03 -4.73
N GLU A 19 5.43 -1.56 -3.51
CA GLU A 19 5.65 -0.16 -3.14
C GLU A 19 7.07 -0.01 -2.60
N SER A 20 7.91 0.72 -3.35
CA SER A 20 9.34 0.83 -3.07
C SER A 20 9.69 2.15 -2.39
N ASN A 21 10.08 2.08 -1.12
CA ASN A 21 10.67 3.21 -0.40
C ASN A 21 12.17 3.29 -0.71
N THR A 22 12.60 4.32 -1.43
CA THR A 22 14.00 4.45 -1.88
C THR A 22 14.97 4.93 -0.80
N PHE A 23 14.46 5.30 0.39
CA PHE A 23 15.27 5.77 1.53
C PHE A 23 15.68 4.63 2.46
N ILE A 24 15.22 3.41 2.21
CA ILE A 24 15.57 2.22 2.99
C ILE A 24 16.84 1.60 2.44
N ALA A 25 17.80 1.32 3.32
CA ALA A 25 19.04 0.65 2.94
C ALA A 25 18.84 -0.83 2.56
N ARG A 26 17.92 -1.53 3.27
CA ARG A 26 17.57 -2.93 2.97
C ARG A 26 16.81 -3.00 1.65
N LYS A 27 17.35 -3.74 0.70
CA LYS A 27 16.70 -3.98 -0.60
C LYS A 27 15.63 -5.07 -0.48
N THR A 28 14.63 -4.99 -1.34
CA THR A 28 13.63 -6.07 -1.51
C THR A 28 14.20 -7.13 -2.45
N THR A 29 14.27 -8.35 -1.98
CA THR A 29 14.85 -9.51 -2.66
C THR A 29 13.77 -10.41 -3.23
N PHE A 30 14.15 -11.43 -4.01
CA PHE A 30 13.22 -12.45 -4.48
C PHE A 30 12.59 -13.25 -3.33
N GLU A 31 13.32 -13.46 -2.24
CA GLU A 31 12.83 -14.14 -1.04
C GLU A 31 11.71 -13.36 -0.35
N ASP A 32 11.75 -12.01 -0.40
CA ASP A 32 10.66 -11.19 0.15
C ASP A 32 9.33 -11.43 -0.58
N PHE A 33 9.36 -11.62 -1.90
CA PHE A 33 8.18 -12.04 -2.68
C PHE A 33 7.74 -13.46 -2.34
N GLN A 34 8.68 -14.40 -2.14
CA GLN A 34 8.35 -15.78 -1.74
C GLN A 34 7.72 -15.85 -0.35
N ASN A 35 8.14 -14.99 0.57
CA ASN A 35 7.62 -14.92 1.94
C ASN A 35 6.31 -14.11 2.04
N SER A 36 5.89 -13.45 0.96
CA SER A 36 4.61 -12.76 0.83
C SER A 36 3.71 -13.53 -0.15
N HIS A 37 3.47 -13.00 -1.35
CA HIS A 37 2.64 -13.66 -2.37
C HIS A 37 3.41 -13.79 -3.68
N LEU A 38 3.94 -14.98 -3.95
CA LEU A 38 4.51 -15.34 -5.25
C LEU A 38 3.71 -16.51 -5.82
N LEU A 39 2.60 -16.18 -6.49
CA LEU A 39 1.56 -17.11 -6.91
C LEU A 39 1.59 -17.33 -8.42
N ARG A 40 1.27 -18.57 -8.86
CA ARG A 40 1.27 -18.99 -10.26
C ARG A 40 0.01 -19.74 -10.61
N GLY A 41 -0.52 -19.49 -11.79
CA GLY A 41 -1.67 -20.25 -12.28
C GLY A 41 -2.83 -20.26 -11.29
N GLU A 42 -3.38 -21.42 -11.04
CA GLU A 42 -4.55 -21.62 -10.16
C GLU A 42 -4.33 -21.18 -8.70
N GLU A 43 -3.10 -21.02 -8.24
CA GLU A 43 -2.81 -20.48 -6.90
C GLU A 43 -3.37 -19.05 -6.76
N ILE A 44 -3.33 -18.24 -7.84
CA ILE A 44 -3.90 -16.87 -7.87
C ILE A 44 -5.40 -16.92 -7.67
N ILE A 45 -6.07 -17.85 -8.35
CA ILE A 45 -7.51 -18.05 -8.23
C ILE A 45 -7.90 -18.50 -6.82
N ALA A 46 -7.15 -19.46 -6.28
CA ALA A 46 -7.41 -20.02 -4.95
C ALA A 46 -7.26 -18.96 -3.83
N GLU A 47 -6.27 -18.06 -3.95
CA GLU A 47 -6.02 -17.02 -2.96
C GLU A 47 -7.05 -15.88 -3.05
N TYR A 48 -7.35 -15.38 -4.27
CA TYR A 48 -8.03 -14.11 -4.42
C TYR A 48 -9.52 -14.17 -4.78
N ARG A 49 -10.07 -15.30 -5.21
CA ARG A 49 -11.47 -15.40 -5.67
C ARG A 49 -12.48 -14.82 -4.69
N ASP A 50 -12.31 -15.12 -3.40
CA ASP A 50 -13.21 -14.68 -2.34
C ASP A 50 -12.59 -13.54 -1.48
N ALA A 51 -11.39 -13.08 -1.81
CA ALA A 51 -10.73 -12.00 -1.10
C ALA A 51 -11.35 -10.64 -1.43
N TYR A 52 -11.10 -9.67 -0.57
CA TYR A 52 -11.50 -8.27 -0.80
C TYR A 52 -10.53 -7.50 -1.69
N HIS A 53 -9.66 -8.22 -2.37
CA HIS A 53 -8.64 -7.74 -3.30
C HIS A 53 -9.23 -7.48 -4.70
N GLU A 54 -8.58 -6.62 -5.50
CA GLU A 54 -9.02 -6.28 -6.87
C GLU A 54 -9.07 -7.49 -7.80
N ILE A 55 -8.13 -8.42 -7.67
CA ILE A 55 -8.16 -9.69 -8.45
C ILE A 55 -9.48 -10.42 -8.22
N GLY A 56 -9.98 -10.49 -6.97
CA GLY A 56 -11.27 -11.09 -6.68
C GLY A 56 -12.44 -10.38 -7.36
N GLY A 57 -12.35 -9.05 -7.49
CA GLY A 57 -13.31 -8.24 -8.25
C GLY A 57 -13.30 -8.53 -9.75
N MET A 58 -12.09 -8.59 -10.34
CA MET A 58 -11.88 -8.95 -11.75
C MET A 58 -12.43 -10.34 -12.05
N LEU A 59 -12.06 -11.34 -11.23
CA LEU A 59 -12.52 -12.73 -11.39
C LEU A 59 -14.04 -12.85 -11.34
N ALA A 60 -14.71 -12.15 -10.42
CA ALA A 60 -16.15 -12.17 -10.30
C ALA A 60 -16.87 -11.69 -11.58
N VAL A 61 -16.29 -10.71 -12.28
CA VAL A 61 -16.83 -10.23 -13.56
C VAL A 61 -16.54 -11.23 -14.67
N MET A 62 -15.33 -11.76 -14.77
CA MET A 62 -14.96 -12.73 -15.80
C MET A 62 -15.81 -14.01 -15.69
N ASP A 63 -16.03 -14.51 -14.48
CA ASP A 63 -16.91 -15.66 -14.23
C ASP A 63 -18.35 -15.39 -14.68
N ARG A 64 -18.89 -14.23 -14.31
CA ARG A 64 -20.26 -13.83 -14.69
C ARG A 64 -20.45 -13.74 -16.21
N GLU A 65 -19.44 -13.28 -16.93
CA GLU A 65 -19.49 -13.08 -18.38
C GLU A 65 -19.03 -14.31 -19.17
N GLY A 66 -18.59 -15.38 -18.50
CA GLY A 66 -18.16 -16.64 -19.13
C GLY A 66 -16.84 -16.49 -19.90
N VAL A 67 -15.93 -15.67 -19.41
CA VAL A 67 -14.57 -15.47 -19.95
C VAL A 67 -13.62 -16.46 -19.36
N GLU A 68 -12.77 -17.07 -20.19
CA GLU A 68 -11.66 -17.92 -19.73
C GLU A 68 -10.53 -17.04 -19.19
N VAL A 69 -10.33 -17.05 -17.88
CA VAL A 69 -9.19 -16.38 -17.24
C VAL A 69 -7.99 -17.30 -17.28
N LEU A 70 -6.86 -16.76 -17.74
CA LEU A 70 -5.56 -17.44 -17.80
C LEU A 70 -4.65 -16.78 -16.76
N PRO A 71 -4.68 -17.26 -15.50
CA PRO A 71 -3.83 -16.69 -14.45
C PRO A 71 -2.38 -17.11 -14.70
N LEU A 72 -1.46 -16.16 -14.76
CA LEU A 72 -0.06 -16.40 -15.09
C LEU A 72 0.85 -16.30 -13.88
N LEU A 73 1.13 -15.07 -13.44
CA LEU A 73 1.99 -14.75 -12.32
C LEU A 73 1.41 -13.55 -11.56
N PHE A 74 1.32 -13.65 -10.25
CA PHE A 74 1.15 -12.52 -9.36
C PHE A 74 2.23 -12.55 -8.29
N ALA A 75 3.05 -11.51 -8.25
CA ALA A 75 4.14 -11.37 -7.30
C ALA A 75 3.97 -10.08 -6.50
N GLU A 76 3.72 -10.23 -5.21
CA GLU A 76 3.59 -9.13 -4.25
C GLU A 76 4.59 -9.32 -3.12
N ALA A 77 5.27 -8.27 -2.73
CA ALA A 77 6.03 -8.23 -1.50
C ALA A 77 5.55 -7.09 -0.59
N THR A 78 5.60 -7.31 0.72
CA THR A 78 5.35 -6.24 1.71
C THR A 78 6.14 -4.99 1.33
N PRO A 79 5.53 -3.78 1.32
CA PRO A 79 6.23 -2.54 0.97
C PRO A 79 7.60 -2.46 1.63
N GLY A 80 8.63 -2.10 0.87
CA GLY A 80 10.02 -2.22 1.31
C GLY A 80 10.99 -1.33 0.54
N GLY A 81 12.28 -1.66 0.57
CA GLY A 81 13.28 -0.92 -0.19
C GLY A 81 13.22 -1.23 -1.69
N THR A 82 14.06 -0.54 -2.45
CA THR A 82 14.24 -0.78 -3.89
C THR A 82 14.44 -2.27 -4.18
N VAL A 83 13.73 -2.80 -5.16
CA VAL A 83 13.83 -4.21 -5.58
C VAL A 83 15.21 -4.46 -6.21
N THR A 84 15.88 -5.55 -5.81
CA THR A 84 17.18 -5.89 -6.41
C THR A 84 17.04 -6.19 -7.90
N ALA A 85 18.06 -5.84 -8.69
CA ALA A 85 18.10 -6.12 -10.12
C ALA A 85 17.84 -7.61 -10.43
N ALA A 86 18.47 -8.50 -9.65
CA ALA A 86 18.33 -9.95 -9.81
C ALA A 86 16.87 -10.43 -9.54
N ALA A 87 16.21 -9.91 -8.51
CA ALA A 87 14.82 -10.23 -8.20
C ALA A 87 13.89 -9.76 -9.32
N TYR A 88 14.01 -8.50 -9.71
CA TYR A 88 13.18 -7.93 -10.76
C TYR A 88 13.35 -8.67 -12.10
N GLN A 89 14.60 -8.88 -12.53
CA GLN A 89 14.87 -9.60 -13.79
C GLN A 89 14.29 -11.02 -13.77
N ARG A 90 14.38 -11.74 -12.65
CA ARG A 90 13.82 -13.07 -12.51
C ARG A 90 12.29 -13.07 -12.64
N LEU A 91 11.60 -12.16 -11.93
CA LEU A 91 10.15 -12.02 -11.99
C LEU A 91 9.68 -11.61 -13.39
N LEU A 92 10.36 -10.63 -14.00
CA LEU A 92 10.05 -10.16 -15.35
C LEU A 92 10.22 -11.28 -16.39
N ASN A 93 11.31 -12.02 -16.34
CA ASN A 93 11.58 -13.12 -17.29
C ASN A 93 10.51 -14.22 -17.13
N GLU A 94 10.15 -14.59 -15.90
CA GLU A 94 9.12 -15.59 -15.65
C GLU A 94 7.77 -15.12 -16.19
N MET A 95 7.36 -13.91 -15.87
CA MET A 95 6.10 -13.31 -16.33
C MET A 95 6.01 -13.26 -17.86
N THR A 96 7.05 -12.77 -18.52
CA THR A 96 7.06 -12.61 -19.99
C THR A 96 7.11 -13.97 -20.69
N THR A 97 7.78 -14.97 -20.12
CA THR A 97 7.79 -16.35 -20.65
C THR A 97 6.41 -16.97 -20.58
N LEU A 98 5.75 -16.91 -19.41
CA LEU A 98 4.40 -17.45 -19.22
C LEU A 98 3.40 -16.77 -20.17
N LEU A 99 3.51 -15.44 -20.34
CA LEU A 99 2.65 -14.71 -21.27
C LEU A 99 2.88 -15.14 -22.72
N ALA A 100 4.13 -15.25 -23.16
CA ALA A 100 4.48 -15.66 -24.52
C ALA A 100 3.99 -17.08 -24.85
N GLU A 101 4.08 -18.03 -23.90
CA GLU A 101 3.58 -19.40 -24.05
C GLU A 101 2.04 -19.47 -24.09
N THR A 102 1.36 -18.46 -23.54
CA THR A 102 -0.11 -18.42 -23.45
C THR A 102 -0.77 -17.81 -24.70
N LEU A 103 -0.02 -17.07 -25.51
CA LEU A 103 -0.56 -16.41 -26.71
C LEU A 103 -1.15 -17.43 -27.73
N PRO A 104 -2.19 -17.04 -28.50
CA PRO A 104 -2.85 -15.74 -28.49
C PRO A 104 -3.90 -15.60 -27.40
N ILE A 105 -4.10 -14.37 -26.93
CA ILE A 105 -5.13 -13.97 -25.98
C ILE A 105 -6.00 -12.86 -26.56
N ASP A 106 -7.18 -12.64 -25.99
CA ASP A 106 -8.11 -11.59 -26.41
C ASP A 106 -8.04 -10.32 -25.55
N GLY A 107 -7.49 -10.42 -24.33
CA GLY A 107 -7.31 -9.32 -23.40
C GLY A 107 -6.31 -9.64 -22.30
N CYS A 108 -5.86 -8.60 -21.58
CA CYS A 108 -4.91 -8.73 -20.48
C CYS A 108 -5.36 -7.88 -19.29
N LEU A 109 -5.65 -8.53 -18.16
CA LEU A 109 -5.86 -7.87 -16.86
C LEU A 109 -4.53 -7.77 -16.12
N VAL A 110 -4.17 -6.55 -15.73
CA VAL A 110 -2.88 -6.26 -15.08
C VAL A 110 -3.07 -5.64 -13.70
N VAL A 111 -2.19 -6.00 -12.77
CA VAL A 111 -2.23 -5.52 -11.39
C VAL A 111 -0.85 -4.98 -10.99
N PRO A 112 -0.46 -3.79 -11.47
CA PRO A 112 0.67 -3.02 -10.93
C PRO A 112 0.30 -2.36 -9.62
N HIS A 113 1.30 -2.09 -8.75
CA HIS A 113 1.12 -1.12 -7.68
C HIS A 113 1.14 0.31 -8.24
N GLY A 114 2.15 0.62 -9.04
CA GLY A 114 2.40 1.95 -9.61
C GLY A 114 3.48 2.75 -8.88
N ALA A 115 4.09 2.21 -7.82
CA ALA A 115 5.21 2.83 -7.10
C ALA A 115 6.42 1.87 -6.97
N GLY A 116 6.52 0.90 -7.87
CA GLY A 116 7.64 -0.03 -7.92
C GLY A 116 8.92 0.63 -8.44
N VAL A 117 10.03 0.41 -7.71
CA VAL A 117 11.38 0.86 -8.10
C VAL A 117 12.33 -0.32 -7.99
N SER A 118 13.08 -0.62 -9.05
CA SER A 118 14.19 -1.56 -9.00
C SER A 118 15.53 -0.84 -9.13
N GLU A 119 16.62 -1.55 -8.85
CA GLU A 119 17.97 -0.98 -8.97
C GLU A 119 18.30 -0.49 -10.37
N GLU A 120 17.72 -1.11 -11.41
CA GLU A 120 17.96 -0.77 -12.82
C GLU A 120 16.82 0.04 -13.44
N GLN A 121 15.58 -0.10 -12.91
CA GLN A 121 14.39 0.55 -13.44
C GLN A 121 13.71 1.38 -12.36
N ARG A 122 13.82 2.71 -12.46
CA ARG A 122 13.15 3.63 -11.54
C ARG A 122 11.63 3.61 -11.70
N ASP A 123 11.15 3.46 -12.91
CA ASP A 123 9.77 3.16 -13.26
C ASP A 123 9.64 1.66 -13.56
N MET A 124 9.61 0.86 -12.51
CA MET A 124 9.51 -0.60 -12.63
C MET A 124 8.18 -0.99 -13.28
N ASP A 125 7.09 -0.34 -12.86
CA ASP A 125 5.74 -0.64 -13.36
C ASP A 125 5.59 -0.29 -14.84
N GLY A 126 6.02 0.89 -15.27
CA GLY A 126 6.00 1.26 -16.68
C GLY A 126 6.86 0.36 -17.56
N HIS A 127 8.01 -0.10 -17.03
CA HIS A 127 8.87 -1.00 -17.77
C HIS A 127 8.24 -2.37 -18.00
N TRP A 128 7.70 -3.04 -16.96
CA TRP A 128 7.12 -4.38 -17.17
C TRP A 128 5.79 -4.32 -17.94
N LEU A 129 4.96 -3.28 -17.75
CA LEU A 129 3.76 -3.07 -18.55
C LEU A 129 4.10 -2.86 -20.03
N GLY A 130 5.18 -2.12 -20.33
CA GLY A 130 5.70 -1.97 -21.69
C GLY A 130 6.10 -3.32 -22.31
N LYS A 131 6.73 -4.23 -21.54
CA LYS A 131 7.06 -5.59 -22.00
C LYS A 131 5.81 -6.43 -22.28
N VAL A 132 4.77 -6.30 -21.46
CA VAL A 132 3.47 -6.94 -21.74
C VAL A 132 2.89 -6.42 -23.06
N ARG A 133 2.86 -5.10 -23.26
CA ARG A 133 2.38 -4.48 -24.50
C ARG A 133 3.17 -4.92 -25.73
N GLU A 134 4.49 -5.00 -25.65
CA GLU A 134 5.34 -5.50 -26.71
C GLU A 134 4.96 -6.93 -27.14
N LEU A 135 4.64 -7.81 -26.17
CA LEU A 135 4.29 -9.22 -26.43
C LEU A 135 2.89 -9.39 -27.01
N VAL A 136 1.89 -8.69 -26.45
CA VAL A 136 0.49 -8.89 -26.87
C VAL A 136 0.12 -8.08 -28.12
N GLY A 137 0.93 -7.09 -28.47
CA GLY A 137 0.68 -6.18 -29.61
C GLY A 137 -0.31 -5.05 -29.30
N PRO A 138 -0.53 -4.12 -30.26
CA PRO A 138 -1.28 -2.89 -30.04
C PRO A 138 -2.80 -3.09 -29.91
N ASP A 139 -3.34 -4.20 -30.44
CA ASP A 139 -4.78 -4.40 -30.59
C ASP A 139 -5.42 -5.15 -29.41
N VAL A 140 -4.62 -5.79 -28.56
CA VAL A 140 -5.11 -6.52 -27.38
C VAL A 140 -5.32 -5.52 -26.23
N PRO A 141 -6.55 -5.37 -25.70
CA PRO A 141 -6.78 -4.46 -24.59
C PRO A 141 -6.04 -4.91 -23.33
N ILE A 142 -5.35 -3.95 -22.70
CA ILE A 142 -4.71 -4.09 -21.39
C ILE A 142 -5.43 -3.16 -20.41
N VAL A 143 -6.16 -3.74 -19.47
CA VAL A 143 -6.91 -3.02 -18.44
C VAL A 143 -6.43 -3.45 -17.06
N GLY A 144 -6.30 -2.52 -16.14
CA GLY A 144 -5.84 -2.85 -14.79
C GLY A 144 -6.24 -1.88 -13.71
N THR A 145 -5.79 -2.21 -12.52
CA THR A 145 -5.92 -1.38 -11.31
C THR A 145 -4.57 -0.88 -10.86
N ILE A 146 -4.55 0.25 -10.15
CA ILE A 146 -3.36 0.79 -9.47
C ILE A 146 -3.73 1.27 -8.06
N ASP A 147 -2.74 1.28 -7.19
CA ASP A 147 -2.88 1.90 -5.88
C ASP A 147 -2.93 3.44 -6.00
N PRO A 148 -3.73 4.17 -5.20
CA PRO A 148 -3.69 5.63 -5.18
C PRO A 148 -2.34 6.21 -4.72
N HIS A 149 -1.45 5.42 -4.11
CA HIS A 149 -0.07 5.81 -3.82
C HIS A 149 0.89 5.61 -5.02
N ALA A 150 0.39 5.34 -6.22
CA ALA A 150 1.22 5.26 -7.42
C ALA A 150 1.89 6.60 -7.77
N ASN A 151 3.11 6.53 -8.30
CA ASN A 151 3.76 7.63 -9.00
C ASN A 151 3.63 7.41 -10.51
N VAL A 152 2.46 7.70 -11.06
CA VAL A 152 2.10 7.32 -12.43
C VAL A 152 3.05 7.92 -13.47
N SER A 153 3.63 7.05 -14.28
CA SER A 153 4.48 7.43 -15.41
C SER A 153 3.69 7.52 -16.73
N ARG A 154 4.28 8.18 -17.72
CA ARG A 154 3.73 8.14 -19.08
C ARG A 154 3.84 6.74 -19.68
N ALA A 155 4.90 6.00 -19.36
CA ALA A 155 5.11 4.64 -19.85
C ALA A 155 3.99 3.69 -19.38
N MET A 156 3.53 3.81 -18.12
CA MET A 156 2.37 3.06 -17.62
C MET A 156 1.11 3.34 -18.44
N VAL A 157 0.83 4.63 -18.71
CA VAL A 157 -0.37 5.06 -19.47
C VAL A 157 -0.29 4.63 -20.94
N GLU A 158 0.87 4.74 -21.58
CA GLU A 158 1.09 4.37 -22.97
C GLU A 158 1.06 2.85 -23.19
N ALA A 159 1.44 2.07 -22.17
CA ALA A 159 1.44 0.62 -22.23
C ALA A 159 0.05 0.00 -22.03
N THR A 160 -0.92 0.74 -21.48
CA THR A 160 -2.24 0.23 -21.09
C THR A 160 -3.36 0.99 -21.77
N ASP A 161 -4.56 0.40 -21.84
CA ASP A 161 -5.75 1.06 -22.39
C ASP A 161 -6.60 1.71 -21.29
N ALA A 162 -6.62 1.14 -20.09
CA ALA A 162 -7.28 1.72 -18.93
C ALA A 162 -6.61 1.25 -17.62
N LEU A 163 -6.18 2.20 -16.80
CA LEU A 163 -5.79 1.98 -15.42
C LEU A 163 -6.74 2.73 -14.48
N ILE A 164 -7.15 2.09 -13.39
CA ILE A 164 -8.12 2.61 -12.44
C ILE A 164 -7.55 2.52 -11.04
N ALA A 165 -7.45 3.66 -10.33
CA ALA A 165 -7.00 3.67 -8.95
C ALA A 165 -8.14 3.37 -7.96
N TYR A 166 -7.79 2.80 -6.80
CA TYR A 166 -8.70 2.75 -5.66
C TYR A 166 -9.11 4.17 -5.25
N ARG A 167 -10.29 4.31 -4.64
CA ARG A 167 -10.86 5.59 -4.27
C ARG A 167 -10.82 5.86 -2.76
N THR A 168 -10.38 4.88 -1.99
CA THR A 168 -10.31 4.97 -0.53
C THR A 168 -8.90 4.78 0.00
N ASN A 169 -8.54 5.57 1.00
CA ASN A 169 -7.37 5.34 1.85
C ASN A 169 -7.80 5.60 3.31
N PRO A 170 -7.92 4.54 4.14
CA PRO A 170 -7.55 3.13 3.93
C PRO A 170 -8.24 2.44 2.74
N HIS A 171 -7.51 1.52 2.05
CA HIS A 171 -8.00 0.80 0.87
C HIS A 171 -9.01 -0.27 1.27
N VAL A 172 -10.29 0.03 1.14
CA VAL A 172 -11.41 -0.89 1.44
C VAL A 172 -12.30 -1.15 0.22
N ASP A 173 -11.99 -0.53 -0.92
CA ASP A 173 -12.76 -0.61 -2.18
C ASP A 173 -12.01 -1.34 -3.30
N GLN A 174 -10.91 -2.04 -3.01
CA GLN A 174 -10.10 -2.74 -4.00
C GLN A 174 -10.93 -3.73 -4.85
N ARG A 175 -11.76 -4.57 -4.19
CA ARG A 175 -12.63 -5.51 -4.91
C ARG A 175 -13.60 -4.81 -5.87
N ASP A 176 -14.17 -3.68 -5.45
CA ASP A 176 -15.06 -2.89 -6.32
C ASP A 176 -14.30 -2.24 -7.48
N THR A 177 -13.08 -1.77 -7.24
CA THR A 177 -12.21 -1.24 -8.30
C THR A 177 -11.84 -2.33 -9.31
N GLY A 178 -11.49 -3.52 -8.83
CA GLY A 178 -11.26 -4.69 -9.69
C GLY A 178 -12.49 -5.07 -10.52
N ARG A 179 -13.70 -4.98 -9.94
CA ARG A 179 -14.95 -5.19 -10.68
C ARG A 179 -15.12 -4.16 -11.80
N ILE A 180 -14.82 -2.89 -11.54
CA ILE A 180 -14.88 -1.82 -12.56
C ILE A 180 -13.88 -2.12 -13.69
N ALA A 181 -12.64 -2.52 -13.36
CA ALA A 181 -11.64 -2.90 -14.36
C ALA A 181 -12.10 -4.09 -15.21
N GLY A 182 -12.68 -5.11 -14.58
CA GLY A 182 -13.28 -6.26 -15.27
C GLY A 182 -14.41 -5.85 -16.23
N GLU A 183 -15.30 -4.97 -15.79
CA GLU A 183 -16.41 -4.46 -16.63
C GLU A 183 -15.90 -3.65 -17.83
N LEU A 184 -14.83 -2.86 -17.65
CA LEU A 184 -14.19 -2.15 -18.77
C LEU A 184 -13.54 -3.13 -19.74
N MET A 185 -12.85 -4.18 -19.24
CA MET A 185 -12.30 -5.24 -20.09
C MET A 185 -13.39 -5.87 -20.96
N ILE A 186 -14.54 -6.24 -20.40
CA ILE A 186 -15.66 -6.80 -21.14
C ILE A 186 -16.16 -5.85 -22.24
N LYS A 187 -16.28 -4.57 -21.93
CA LYS A 187 -16.70 -3.55 -22.91
C LYS A 187 -15.68 -3.41 -24.04
N CYS A 188 -14.38 -3.47 -23.75
CA CYS A 188 -13.32 -3.48 -24.76
C CYS A 188 -13.41 -4.72 -25.65
N LEU A 189 -13.53 -5.92 -25.07
CA LEU A 189 -13.66 -7.18 -25.81
C LEU A 189 -14.87 -7.22 -26.73
N ASN A 190 -15.97 -6.63 -26.31
CA ASN A 190 -17.20 -6.53 -27.11
C ASN A 190 -17.18 -5.35 -28.11
N GLY A 191 -16.13 -4.52 -28.10
CA GLY A 191 -16.02 -3.35 -28.97
C GLY A 191 -17.06 -2.26 -28.70
N THR A 192 -17.64 -2.21 -27.49
CA THR A 192 -18.65 -1.22 -27.09
C THR A 192 -18.05 0.08 -26.59
N ILE A 193 -16.77 0.10 -26.25
CA ILE A 193 -15.99 1.28 -25.91
C ILE A 193 -14.61 1.21 -26.57
N LYS A 194 -13.99 2.39 -26.72
CA LYS A 194 -12.60 2.57 -27.14
C LYS A 194 -11.91 3.45 -26.10
N PRO A 195 -11.30 2.87 -25.07
CA PRO A 195 -10.71 3.65 -23.99
C PRO A 195 -9.63 4.61 -24.48
N ASN A 196 -9.63 5.82 -23.94
CA ASN A 196 -8.57 6.80 -24.10
C ASN A 196 -8.17 7.32 -22.72
N GLN A 197 -6.88 7.25 -22.38
CA GLN A 197 -6.35 7.71 -21.10
C GLN A 197 -5.78 9.11 -21.20
N CYS A 198 -6.10 9.97 -20.24
CA CYS A 198 -5.52 11.30 -20.06
C CYS A 198 -4.88 11.40 -18.68
N LEU A 199 -3.61 11.79 -18.65
CA LEU A 199 -2.83 11.98 -17.41
C LEU A 199 -2.53 13.46 -17.22
N ALA A 200 -2.91 14.02 -16.04
CA ALA A 200 -2.40 15.31 -15.56
C ALA A 200 -1.50 15.08 -14.34
N LYS A 201 -0.37 15.80 -14.31
CA LYS A 201 0.63 15.74 -13.23
C LYS A 201 0.95 17.16 -12.76
N PRO A 202 0.14 17.73 -11.86
CA PRO A 202 0.47 19.00 -11.23
C PRO A 202 1.78 18.87 -10.44
N PRO A 203 2.57 19.95 -10.33
CA PRO A 203 3.81 19.94 -9.57
C PRO A 203 3.56 19.98 -8.05
N VAL A 204 2.79 19.01 -7.56
CA VAL A 204 2.37 18.89 -6.14
C VAL A 204 2.52 17.44 -5.71
N THR A 205 3.09 17.22 -4.53
CA THR A 205 3.03 15.95 -3.80
C THR A 205 2.33 16.17 -2.47
N ILE A 206 1.41 15.28 -2.14
CA ILE A 206 0.59 15.36 -0.93
C ILE A 206 1.33 14.65 0.20
N SER A 207 1.42 15.30 1.37
CA SER A 207 1.96 14.67 2.58
C SER A 207 1.13 13.44 2.95
N ILE A 208 1.78 12.36 3.38
CA ILE A 208 1.14 11.04 3.56
C ILE A 208 -0.01 11.08 4.58
N GLU A 209 0.12 11.87 5.64
CA GLU A 209 -0.91 12.04 6.66
C GLU A 209 -2.14 12.80 6.16
N GLN A 210 -2.01 13.57 5.07
CA GLN A 210 -3.10 14.27 4.41
C GLN A 210 -3.79 13.42 3.33
N GLN A 211 -3.39 12.17 3.18
CA GLN A 211 -3.96 11.25 2.19
C GLN A 211 -5.13 10.41 2.72
N TYR A 212 -5.75 10.79 3.85
CA TYR A 212 -6.96 10.14 4.36
C TYR A 212 -8.20 10.59 3.59
N THR A 213 -8.75 9.70 2.75
CA THR A 213 -9.78 10.06 1.76
C THR A 213 -11.15 10.36 2.35
N ALA A 214 -11.43 9.95 3.59
CA ALA A 214 -12.70 10.20 4.28
C ALA A 214 -12.74 11.56 4.99
N ALA A 215 -11.67 12.36 4.94
CA ALA A 215 -11.60 13.66 5.59
C ALA A 215 -11.00 14.75 4.67
N TYR A 216 -11.25 16.02 5.07
CA TYR A 216 -10.57 17.15 4.47
C TYR A 216 -9.05 17.03 4.71
N PRO A 217 -8.17 17.32 3.71
CA PRO A 217 -8.46 17.96 2.42
C PRO A 217 -8.81 17.01 1.28
N CYS A 218 -8.62 15.69 1.42
CA CYS A 218 -8.85 14.72 0.33
C CYS A 218 -10.29 14.73 -0.19
N THR A 219 -11.29 14.91 0.68
CA THR A 219 -12.69 14.99 0.25
C THR A 219 -12.93 15.99 -0.86
N LEU A 220 -12.20 17.11 -0.89
CA LEU A 220 -12.29 18.10 -1.99
C LEU A 220 -12.04 17.47 -3.37
N LEU A 221 -11.01 16.63 -3.49
CA LEU A 221 -10.63 16.01 -4.75
C LEU A 221 -11.57 14.88 -5.13
N TYR A 222 -11.97 14.06 -4.15
CA TYR A 222 -12.81 12.88 -4.40
C TYR A 222 -14.26 13.25 -4.67
N GLU A 223 -14.81 14.29 -4.03
CA GLU A 223 -16.15 14.84 -4.31
C GLU A 223 -16.20 15.43 -5.72
N GLU A 224 -15.20 16.22 -6.11
CA GLU A 224 -15.11 16.77 -7.47
C GLU A 224 -14.96 15.65 -8.50
N ALA A 225 -14.09 14.66 -8.24
CA ALA A 225 -13.94 13.50 -9.13
C ALA A 225 -15.26 12.74 -9.32
N ALA A 226 -16.06 12.59 -8.24
CA ALA A 226 -17.38 11.96 -8.31
C ALA A 226 -18.37 12.73 -9.18
N VAL A 227 -18.33 14.07 -9.16
CA VAL A 227 -19.13 14.93 -10.06
C VAL A 227 -18.67 14.76 -11.51
N LEU A 228 -17.36 14.80 -11.74
CA LEU A 228 -16.78 14.70 -13.08
C LEU A 228 -16.98 13.33 -13.73
N MET A 229 -17.07 12.28 -12.94
CA MET A 229 -17.44 10.93 -13.41
C MET A 229 -18.84 10.85 -14.05
N GLN A 230 -19.72 11.82 -13.80
CA GLN A 230 -21.05 11.86 -14.42
C GLN A 230 -21.07 12.52 -15.82
N TRP A 231 -19.91 13.01 -16.28
CA TRP A 231 -19.85 13.63 -17.60
C TRP A 231 -19.99 12.56 -18.71
N PRO A 232 -20.70 12.88 -19.80
CA PRO A 232 -20.84 11.95 -20.91
C PRO A 232 -19.49 11.48 -21.45
N GLY A 233 -19.36 10.17 -21.68
CA GLY A 233 -18.14 9.58 -22.23
C GLY A 233 -17.01 9.39 -21.20
N VAL A 234 -17.15 9.86 -19.95
CA VAL A 234 -16.18 9.58 -18.89
C VAL A 234 -16.44 8.19 -18.31
N LEU A 235 -15.44 7.32 -18.39
CA LEU A 235 -15.50 5.92 -17.93
C LEU A 235 -14.90 5.76 -16.53
N SER A 236 -13.85 6.51 -16.21
CA SER A 236 -13.24 6.54 -14.88
C SER A 236 -12.49 7.84 -14.63
N VAL A 237 -12.50 8.29 -13.37
CA VAL A 237 -11.67 9.39 -12.86
C VAL A 237 -10.94 8.88 -11.64
N SER A 238 -9.63 8.83 -11.71
CA SER A 238 -8.74 8.37 -10.64
C SER A 238 -7.95 9.54 -10.06
N VAL A 239 -8.09 9.76 -8.76
CA VAL A 239 -7.22 10.64 -7.98
C VAL A 239 -6.07 9.78 -7.47
N VAL A 240 -4.88 9.97 -8.03
CA VAL A 240 -3.68 9.25 -7.62
C VAL A 240 -2.87 10.16 -6.72
N LEU A 241 -2.88 9.86 -5.41
CA LEU A 241 -2.33 10.71 -4.35
C LEU A 241 -0.80 10.82 -4.43
N GLY A 242 -0.16 9.75 -4.94
CA GLY A 242 1.29 9.65 -5.06
C GLY A 242 1.97 9.10 -3.82
N PHE A 243 3.17 8.54 -4.02
CA PHE A 243 4.01 7.99 -2.95
C PHE A 243 5.23 8.89 -2.70
N PRO A 244 5.26 9.63 -1.58
CA PRO A 244 6.30 10.64 -1.36
C PRO A 244 7.66 10.05 -0.94
N TYR A 245 7.76 8.75 -0.66
CA TYR A 245 9.00 8.10 -0.22
C TYR A 245 9.74 7.36 -1.34
N ALA A 246 9.39 7.63 -2.60
CA ALA A 246 10.16 7.20 -3.76
C ALA A 246 10.81 8.42 -4.44
N ASP A 247 12.15 8.48 -4.42
CA ASP A 247 12.91 9.51 -5.13
C ASP A 247 13.04 9.13 -6.62
N VAL A 248 11.98 9.40 -7.38
CA VAL A 248 11.85 9.08 -8.81
C VAL A 248 11.40 10.30 -9.60
N PRO A 249 11.66 10.34 -10.93
CA PRO A 249 11.20 11.45 -11.79
C PRO A 249 9.69 11.60 -11.84
N GLU A 250 8.94 10.52 -11.55
CA GLU A 250 7.48 10.45 -11.59
C GLU A 250 6.83 10.83 -10.25
N MET A 251 7.60 11.15 -9.21
CA MET A 251 7.07 11.51 -7.89
C MET A 251 6.04 12.63 -7.97
N GLY A 252 4.93 12.45 -7.27
CA GLY A 252 3.89 13.45 -7.10
C GLY A 252 2.49 12.94 -7.39
N THR A 253 1.51 13.80 -7.03
CA THR A 253 0.09 13.53 -7.25
C THR A 253 -0.24 13.61 -8.74
N SER A 254 -1.16 12.78 -9.19
CA SER A 254 -1.64 12.80 -10.58
C SER A 254 -3.13 12.50 -10.68
N PHE A 255 -3.72 12.85 -11.82
CA PHE A 255 -5.10 12.56 -12.16
C PHE A 255 -5.12 11.76 -13.45
N LEU A 256 -5.70 10.57 -13.39
CA LEU A 256 -5.83 9.68 -14.53
C LEU A 256 -7.30 9.53 -14.89
N VAL A 257 -7.64 9.93 -16.13
CA VAL A 257 -9.01 9.94 -16.63
C VAL A 257 -9.11 8.99 -17.80
N VAL A 258 -10.07 8.08 -17.76
CA VAL A 258 -10.39 7.17 -18.86
C VAL A 258 -11.71 7.62 -19.50
N THR A 259 -11.72 7.84 -20.79
CA THR A 259 -12.91 8.23 -21.58
C THR A 259 -13.15 7.27 -22.72
N ASP A 260 -14.38 7.26 -23.26
CA ASP A 260 -14.74 6.51 -24.46
C ASP A 260 -14.45 7.36 -25.70
N ASP A 261 -13.27 7.18 -26.30
CA ASP A 261 -12.76 7.87 -27.50
C ASP A 261 -12.87 9.41 -27.48
N ASP A 262 -12.98 10.01 -26.29
CA ASP A 262 -13.10 11.45 -26.09
C ASP A 262 -11.91 12.03 -25.29
N ARG A 263 -10.78 12.22 -26.01
CA ARG A 263 -9.59 12.80 -25.41
C ARG A 263 -9.82 14.23 -24.88
N GLN A 264 -10.70 15.00 -25.52
CA GLN A 264 -10.95 16.39 -25.12
C GLN A 264 -11.65 16.46 -23.76
N ALA A 265 -12.68 15.65 -23.56
CA ALA A 265 -13.35 15.52 -22.27
C ALA A 265 -12.36 15.06 -21.19
N GLY A 266 -11.53 14.05 -21.49
CA GLY A 266 -10.50 13.55 -20.55
C GLY A 266 -9.52 14.62 -20.10
N VAL A 267 -9.01 15.44 -21.03
CA VAL A 267 -8.12 16.56 -20.72
C VAL A 267 -8.84 17.61 -19.86
N ALA A 268 -10.07 17.97 -20.19
CA ALA A 268 -10.85 18.97 -19.44
C ALA A 268 -11.10 18.53 -17.98
N VAL A 269 -11.44 17.26 -17.78
CA VAL A 269 -11.63 16.66 -16.44
C VAL A 269 -10.32 16.69 -15.64
N ALA A 270 -9.22 16.23 -16.24
CA ALA A 270 -7.93 16.19 -15.60
C ALA A 270 -7.43 17.58 -15.19
N GLN A 271 -7.55 18.58 -16.07
CA GLN A 271 -7.19 19.98 -15.80
C GLN A 271 -8.02 20.61 -14.69
N ARG A 272 -9.29 20.25 -14.56
CA ARG A 272 -10.15 20.75 -13.49
C ARG A 272 -9.69 20.27 -12.10
N LEU A 273 -9.32 18.99 -11.98
CA LEU A 273 -8.77 18.44 -10.75
C LEU A 273 -7.38 19.00 -10.44
N GLU A 274 -6.55 19.19 -11.45
CA GLU A 274 -5.24 19.84 -11.33
C GLU A 274 -5.37 21.26 -10.76
N ALA A 275 -6.25 22.07 -11.34
CA ALA A 275 -6.51 23.44 -10.86
C ALA A 275 -7.03 23.47 -9.41
N LEU A 276 -7.90 22.51 -9.05
CA LEU A 276 -8.41 22.37 -7.69
C LEU A 276 -7.29 22.05 -6.70
N LEU A 277 -6.43 21.09 -7.01
CA LEU A 277 -5.29 20.73 -6.15
C LEU A 277 -4.30 21.89 -6.01
N ILE A 278 -3.91 22.54 -7.09
CA ILE A 278 -2.99 23.69 -7.06
C ILE A 278 -3.55 24.81 -6.18
N THR A 279 -4.84 25.11 -6.33
CA THR A 279 -5.53 26.16 -5.54
C THR A 279 -5.50 25.86 -4.04
N HIS A 280 -5.69 24.59 -3.67
CA HIS A 280 -5.77 24.16 -2.26
C HIS A 280 -4.49 23.51 -1.72
N ARG A 281 -3.37 23.57 -2.45
CA ARG A 281 -2.13 22.84 -2.14
C ARG A 281 -1.64 22.95 -0.71
N TYR A 282 -1.80 24.12 -0.08
CA TYR A 282 -1.37 24.34 1.30
C TYR A 282 -2.18 23.56 2.34
N ALA A 283 -3.40 23.14 2.02
CA ALA A 283 -4.20 22.28 2.89
C ALA A 283 -3.66 20.83 2.92
N PHE A 284 -2.89 20.45 1.90
CA PHE A 284 -2.31 19.11 1.76
C PHE A 284 -0.91 18.97 2.39
N VAL A 285 -0.46 19.99 3.12
CA VAL A 285 0.75 19.92 3.96
C VAL A 285 0.32 19.61 5.38
N GLY A 286 0.88 18.54 5.96
CA GLY A 286 0.51 18.08 7.29
C GLY A 286 0.94 19.01 8.42
N LYS A 287 0.25 18.91 9.55
CA LYS A 287 0.64 19.51 10.81
C LYS A 287 1.48 18.51 11.59
N LEU A 288 2.65 18.94 12.04
CA LEU A 288 3.61 18.08 12.71
C LEU A 288 3.52 18.31 14.23
N GLU A 289 2.92 17.36 14.94
CA GLU A 289 2.87 17.38 16.40
C GLU A 289 3.96 16.51 16.99
N THR A 290 4.60 16.97 18.06
CA THR A 290 5.65 16.22 18.74
C THR A 290 5.08 15.11 19.61
N VAL A 291 5.84 14.04 19.80
CA VAL A 291 5.48 12.91 20.66
C VAL A 291 5.16 13.37 22.08
N ASP A 292 5.95 14.27 22.66
CA ASP A 292 5.76 14.75 24.03
C ASP A 292 4.47 15.61 24.17
N ALA A 293 4.13 16.43 23.18
CA ALA A 293 2.89 17.20 23.19
C ALA A 293 1.67 16.30 23.16
N GLN A 294 1.67 15.29 22.29
CA GLN A 294 0.59 14.30 22.18
C GLN A 294 0.44 13.48 23.47
N LEU A 295 1.55 13.01 24.05
CA LEU A 295 1.53 12.25 25.29
C LEU A 295 0.88 13.04 26.43
N ALA A 296 1.16 14.34 26.54
CA ALA A 296 0.57 15.21 27.56
C ALA A 296 -0.96 15.38 27.39
N GLU A 297 -1.46 15.30 26.15
CA GLU A 297 -2.88 15.43 25.83
C GLU A 297 -3.66 14.12 26.11
N MET A 298 -3.05 12.93 25.94
CA MET A 298 -3.69 11.61 26.04
C MET A 298 -4.46 11.37 27.35
N TYR A 299 -4.08 12.05 28.46
CA TYR A 299 -4.78 11.88 29.73
C TYR A 299 -6.22 12.38 29.76
N ARG A 300 -6.57 13.25 28.83
CA ARG A 300 -7.88 13.89 28.74
C ARG A 300 -8.77 13.31 27.67
N LEU A 301 -8.21 12.40 26.85
CA LEU A 301 -8.86 11.82 25.69
C LEU A 301 -9.52 10.49 26.04
N GLU A 302 -10.54 10.13 25.26
CA GLU A 302 -11.21 8.84 25.33
C GLU A 302 -10.28 7.71 24.92
N LYS A 303 -10.32 6.61 25.66
CA LYS A 303 -9.46 5.44 25.48
C LYS A 303 -10.26 4.23 24.98
N PRO A 304 -9.67 3.28 24.27
CA PRO A 304 -8.26 3.27 23.84
C PRO A 304 -7.95 4.31 22.75
N ILE A 305 -6.73 4.83 22.78
CA ILE A 305 -6.21 5.77 21.80
C ILE A 305 -5.41 4.99 20.75
N LEU A 306 -5.70 5.19 19.46
CA LEU A 306 -4.82 4.75 18.39
C LEU A 306 -3.69 5.78 18.21
N TRP A 307 -2.45 5.38 18.49
CA TRP A 307 -1.28 6.22 18.31
C TRP A 307 -0.46 5.72 17.13
N LEU A 308 -0.52 6.44 16.03
CA LEU A 308 0.08 6.09 14.76
C LEU A 308 1.54 6.55 14.70
N ASP A 309 2.47 5.61 14.52
CA ASP A 309 3.92 5.85 14.39
C ASP A 309 4.23 6.13 12.91
N MET A 310 4.15 7.42 12.51
CA MET A 310 4.27 7.81 11.12
C MET A 310 5.65 7.57 10.53
N GLY A 311 6.73 7.75 11.32
CA GLY A 311 8.09 7.55 10.86
C GLY A 311 8.46 6.09 10.62
N ASP A 312 7.67 5.17 11.19
CA ASP A 312 7.86 3.73 11.07
C ASP A 312 6.64 3.03 10.44
N ASN A 313 6.13 3.59 9.35
CA ASN A 313 4.98 3.06 8.62
C ASN A 313 5.38 1.84 7.77
N VAL A 314 5.00 0.64 8.22
CA VAL A 314 5.28 -0.61 7.48
C VAL A 314 4.62 -0.62 6.11
N GLY A 315 3.39 -0.07 5.99
CA GLY A 315 2.72 0.11 4.71
C GLY A 315 3.43 1.08 3.76
N GLY A 316 4.28 1.98 4.26
CA GLY A 316 5.15 2.85 3.45
C GLY A 316 6.58 2.32 3.31
N GLY A 317 6.81 1.05 3.64
CA GLY A 317 8.06 0.36 3.42
C GLY A 317 8.99 0.28 4.63
N SER A 318 8.71 0.97 5.74
CA SER A 318 9.54 0.86 6.95
C SER A 318 9.60 -0.57 7.51
N LEU A 319 10.55 -0.85 8.39
CA LEU A 319 10.69 -2.18 8.98
C LEU A 319 9.65 -2.48 10.06
N GLY A 320 9.13 -1.50 10.77
CA GLY A 320 8.26 -1.71 11.92
C GLY A 320 9.03 -2.03 13.20
N ASP A 321 10.26 -1.54 13.34
CA ASP A 321 11.17 -1.85 14.44
C ASP A 321 11.45 -0.66 15.39
N SER A 322 10.92 0.53 15.09
CA SER A 322 11.06 1.72 15.93
C SER A 322 10.46 1.52 17.33
N VAL A 323 11.21 1.95 18.32
CA VAL A 323 10.81 1.92 19.75
C VAL A 323 10.53 3.32 20.32
N VAL A 324 10.43 4.33 19.47
CA VAL A 324 10.28 5.74 19.89
C VAL A 324 9.03 5.93 20.75
N LEU A 325 7.87 5.49 20.27
CA LEU A 325 6.61 5.64 21.00
C LEU A 325 6.54 4.73 22.23
N LEU A 326 7.09 3.50 22.16
CA LEU A 326 7.18 2.62 23.31
C LEU A 326 8.01 3.28 24.43
N LYS A 327 9.19 3.84 24.10
CA LYS A 327 10.02 4.57 25.07
C LYS A 327 9.30 5.75 25.71
N ALA A 328 8.45 6.44 24.95
CA ALA A 328 7.64 7.53 25.48
C ALA A 328 6.64 7.03 26.53
N LEU A 329 5.94 5.92 26.27
CA LEU A 329 5.03 5.29 27.24
C LEU A 329 5.79 4.74 28.46
N GLU A 330 6.93 4.09 28.26
CA GLU A 330 7.78 3.56 29.36
C GLU A 330 8.24 4.69 30.30
N ARG A 331 8.67 5.82 29.74
CA ARG A 331 9.06 7.01 30.50
C ARG A 331 7.90 7.61 31.27
N ASP A 332 6.71 7.59 30.69
CA ASP A 332 5.49 8.08 31.32
C ASP A 332 5.02 7.17 32.46
N GLY A 333 4.97 5.88 32.26
CA GLY A 333 4.66 4.83 33.23
C GLY A 333 3.24 4.84 33.80
N ARG A 334 2.31 5.64 33.24
CA ARG A 334 0.92 5.78 33.71
C ARG A 334 -0.10 5.22 32.72
N LEU A 335 0.25 5.12 31.46
CA LEU A 335 -0.59 4.59 30.39
C LEU A 335 -0.11 3.19 30.03
N ARG A 336 -1.05 2.27 29.92
CA ARG A 336 -0.79 0.91 29.47
C ARG A 336 -0.94 0.81 27.96
N GLY A 337 0.15 0.48 27.28
CA GLY A 337 0.18 0.41 25.81
C GLY A 337 0.37 -1.00 25.26
N PHE A 338 0.03 -1.12 23.97
CA PHE A 338 0.36 -2.26 23.12
C PHE A 338 1.11 -1.79 21.87
N THR A 339 2.08 -2.57 21.41
CA THR A 339 2.75 -2.37 20.12
C THR A 339 3.24 -3.69 19.52
N CYS A 340 3.29 -3.76 18.18
CA CYS A 340 4.03 -4.78 17.46
C CYS A 340 5.42 -4.24 17.07
N ILE A 341 6.45 -5.09 17.13
CA ILE A 341 7.81 -4.76 16.73
C ILE A 341 8.39 -5.91 15.90
N PHE A 342 8.87 -5.59 14.72
CA PHE A 342 9.65 -6.52 13.90
C PHE A 342 11.08 -6.60 14.44
N ASP A 343 11.43 -7.72 15.04
CA ASP A 343 12.81 -8.01 15.51
C ASP A 343 13.08 -9.52 15.56
N PRO A 344 13.51 -10.15 14.44
CA PRO A 344 13.80 -11.58 14.39
C PRO A 344 14.94 -12.00 15.30
N VAL A 345 15.85 -11.07 15.65
CA VAL A 345 16.96 -11.35 16.59
C VAL A 345 16.41 -11.49 18.00
N ALA A 346 15.56 -10.56 18.43
CA ALA A 346 14.91 -10.63 19.74
C ALA A 346 14.02 -11.87 19.85
N VAL A 347 13.25 -12.22 18.81
CA VAL A 347 12.48 -13.48 18.77
C VAL A 347 13.38 -14.69 18.98
N THR A 348 14.52 -14.77 18.27
CA THR A 348 15.48 -15.89 18.42
C THR A 348 16.04 -16.04 19.85
N VAL A 349 16.18 -14.95 20.57
CA VAL A 349 16.59 -14.95 21.99
C VAL A 349 15.44 -15.38 22.88
N LEU A 350 14.28 -14.71 22.77
CA LEU A 350 13.14 -14.83 23.69
C LEU A 350 12.46 -16.21 23.60
N ARG A 351 12.40 -16.82 22.42
CA ARG A 351 11.78 -18.14 22.24
C ARG A 351 12.40 -19.26 23.09
N LYS A 352 13.62 -19.05 23.62
CA LYS A 352 14.32 -20.02 24.47
C LYS A 352 13.82 -20.01 25.91
N TYR A 353 13.05 -19.00 26.30
CA TYR A 353 12.57 -18.83 27.67
C TYR A 353 11.13 -19.31 27.82
N GLU A 354 10.80 -19.83 29.00
CA GLU A 354 9.44 -20.27 29.29
C GLU A 354 8.54 -19.10 29.72
N ARG A 355 7.23 -19.31 29.62
CA ARG A 355 6.22 -18.35 30.08
C ARG A 355 6.48 -17.96 31.56
N GLY A 356 6.44 -16.68 31.86
CA GLY A 356 6.71 -16.10 33.19
C GLY A 356 8.18 -15.81 33.44
N ALA A 357 9.11 -16.19 32.54
CA ALA A 357 10.53 -15.88 32.72
C ALA A 357 10.77 -14.38 32.59
N GLN A 358 11.62 -13.85 33.51
CA GLN A 358 12.13 -12.49 33.44
C GLN A 358 13.40 -12.45 32.60
N VAL A 359 13.43 -11.63 31.56
CA VAL A 359 14.55 -11.59 30.61
C VAL A 359 14.95 -10.14 30.36
N LYS A 360 16.27 -9.88 30.44
CA LYS A 360 16.82 -8.62 29.95
C LYS A 360 17.09 -8.74 28.48
N ILE A 361 16.46 -7.91 27.68
CA ILE A 361 16.51 -7.94 26.21
C ILE A 361 16.75 -6.55 25.65
N LEU A 362 17.44 -6.52 24.53
CA LEU A 362 17.57 -5.34 23.67
C LEU A 362 16.73 -5.57 22.43
N PHE A 363 15.81 -4.67 22.09
CA PHE A 363 15.01 -4.73 20.87
C PHE A 363 14.84 -3.36 20.22
N GLY A 364 14.35 -3.36 18.98
CA GLY A 364 14.28 -2.17 18.16
C GLY A 364 15.64 -1.82 17.55
N ASN A 365 16.30 -2.81 16.97
CA ASN A 365 17.51 -2.59 16.17
C ASN A 365 17.09 -2.06 14.81
N ASP A 366 17.07 -0.74 14.65
CA ASP A 366 16.75 -0.11 13.37
C ASP A 366 17.84 -0.40 12.35
N TYR A 367 17.59 -1.38 11.50
CA TYR A 367 18.44 -1.71 10.34
C TYR A 367 18.11 -0.85 9.11
N SER A 368 17.02 -0.06 9.16
CA SER A 368 16.47 0.61 7.97
C SER A 368 17.22 1.88 7.59
N LEU A 369 17.76 2.61 8.56
CA LEU A 369 18.23 3.98 8.33
C LEU A 369 19.73 4.13 8.24
N GLY A 370 20.53 3.14 8.66
CA GLY A 370 21.97 3.36 8.85
C GLY A 370 22.29 4.48 9.85
N LEU A 371 21.26 5.01 10.53
CA LEU A 371 21.38 6.00 11.58
C LEU A 371 21.78 5.33 12.88
N SER A 372 22.35 6.08 13.82
CA SER A 372 22.77 5.57 15.12
C SER A 372 21.59 4.93 15.81
N HIS A 373 21.64 3.61 15.94
CA HIS A 373 20.66 2.82 16.67
C HIS A 373 20.46 3.36 18.08
N ASN A 374 19.22 3.54 18.47
CA ASN A 374 18.86 3.80 19.84
C ASN A 374 17.90 2.71 20.33
N PRO A 375 18.35 1.44 20.37
CA PRO A 375 17.52 0.33 20.78
C PRO A 375 17.03 0.52 22.21
N TYR A 376 16.00 -0.21 22.59
CA TYR A 376 15.46 -0.18 23.94
C TYR A 376 15.91 -1.40 24.72
N ALA A 377 16.65 -1.18 25.80
CA ALA A 377 17.01 -2.20 26.76
C ALA A 377 15.93 -2.30 27.84
N ALA A 378 15.22 -3.41 27.89
CA ALA A 378 14.14 -3.64 28.84
C ALA A 378 14.34 -4.94 29.64
N GLU A 379 13.81 -4.97 30.85
CA GLU A 379 13.49 -6.20 31.57
C GLU A 379 12.03 -6.54 31.30
N VAL A 380 11.78 -7.71 30.72
CA VAL A 380 10.46 -8.13 30.27
C VAL A 380 10.09 -9.49 30.85
N SER A 381 8.79 -9.69 31.06
CA SER A 381 8.21 -10.99 31.38
C SER A 381 7.67 -11.64 30.09
N VAL A 382 8.08 -12.86 29.79
CA VAL A 382 7.55 -13.63 28.66
C VAL A 382 6.12 -14.03 28.94
N LEU A 383 5.16 -13.54 28.15
CA LEU A 383 3.74 -13.84 28.31
C LEU A 383 3.34 -15.09 27.53
N ASP A 384 3.75 -15.17 26.25
CA ASP A 384 3.39 -16.29 25.38
C ASP A 384 4.32 -16.39 24.16
N LYS A 385 4.27 -17.53 23.45
CA LYS A 385 4.97 -17.82 22.20
C LYS A 385 3.96 -18.42 21.21
N VAL A 386 3.82 -17.82 20.04
CA VAL A 386 2.82 -18.22 19.05
C VAL A 386 3.43 -18.32 17.64
N ASP A 387 2.75 -18.99 16.73
CA ASP A 387 3.20 -19.14 15.34
C ASP A 387 3.00 -17.89 14.46
N GLY A 388 2.32 -16.89 15.00
CA GLY A 388 2.10 -15.60 14.34
C GLY A 388 1.10 -15.62 13.19
N LYS A 389 0.38 -16.73 12.95
CA LYS A 389 -0.61 -16.83 11.88
C LYS A 389 -1.98 -16.40 12.33
N PHE A 390 -2.62 -15.55 11.54
CA PHE A 390 -4.00 -15.13 11.78
C PHE A 390 -4.76 -14.89 10.50
N ARG A 391 -6.08 -14.77 10.61
CA ARG A 391 -6.98 -14.56 9.47
C ARG A 391 -7.85 -13.32 9.72
N GLU A 392 -7.99 -12.48 8.68
CA GLU A 392 -8.95 -11.38 8.64
C GLU A 392 -10.15 -11.79 7.79
N THR A 393 -11.35 -11.58 8.31
CA THR A 393 -12.60 -12.00 7.68
C THR A 393 -13.49 -10.85 7.24
N THR A 394 -13.04 -9.61 7.47
CA THR A 394 -13.75 -8.40 7.08
C THR A 394 -12.90 -7.54 6.15
N PRO A 395 -13.51 -6.68 5.30
CA PRO A 395 -12.76 -5.77 4.47
C PRO A 395 -11.86 -4.86 5.32
N ARG A 396 -10.56 -4.91 5.06
CA ARG A 396 -9.54 -4.06 5.68
C ARG A 396 -8.60 -3.54 4.61
N HIS A 397 -7.73 -2.62 5.01
CA HIS A 397 -6.70 -2.12 4.11
C HIS A 397 -5.87 -3.28 3.53
N GLY A 398 -5.63 -3.26 2.20
CA GLY A 398 -4.88 -4.29 1.49
C GLY A 398 -5.70 -5.49 0.98
N GLY A 399 -6.92 -5.71 1.50
CA GLY A 399 -7.82 -6.77 1.03
C GLY A 399 -7.36 -8.20 1.29
N GLN A 400 -6.22 -8.40 1.94
CA GLN A 400 -5.65 -9.71 2.27
C GLN A 400 -6.46 -10.41 3.37
N VAL A 401 -6.49 -11.73 3.31
CA VAL A 401 -7.25 -12.57 4.26
C VAL A 401 -6.31 -13.33 5.19
N GLN A 402 -5.16 -13.77 4.72
CA GLN A 402 -4.22 -14.58 5.49
C GLN A 402 -2.96 -13.77 5.79
N TYR A 403 -2.51 -13.86 7.04
CA TYR A 403 -1.32 -13.16 7.53
C TYR A 403 -0.41 -14.12 8.28
N ASP A 404 0.90 -13.93 8.12
CA ASP A 404 1.94 -14.69 8.81
C ASP A 404 3.03 -13.75 9.34
N MET A 405 3.07 -13.56 10.66
CA MET A 405 4.09 -12.77 11.35
C MET A 405 5.35 -13.62 11.66
N GLY A 406 5.35 -14.89 11.28
CA GLY A 406 6.37 -15.84 11.67
C GLY A 406 6.38 -16.15 13.17
N GLU A 407 7.45 -16.73 13.67
CA GLU A 407 7.61 -16.94 15.10
C GLU A 407 7.41 -15.61 15.85
N THR A 408 6.51 -15.61 16.82
CA THR A 408 6.10 -14.41 17.55
C THR A 408 6.15 -14.66 19.05
N VAL A 409 6.69 -13.69 19.78
CA VAL A 409 6.77 -13.73 21.25
C VAL A 409 6.06 -12.51 21.83
N LEU A 410 5.16 -12.74 22.77
CA LEU A 410 4.51 -11.70 23.55
C LEU A 410 5.28 -11.49 24.85
N VAL A 411 5.59 -10.25 25.16
CA VAL A 411 6.26 -9.87 26.41
C VAL A 411 5.55 -8.69 27.06
N GLU A 412 5.67 -8.58 28.37
CA GLU A 412 5.23 -7.41 29.15
C GLU A 412 6.43 -6.73 29.78
N THR A 413 6.53 -5.43 29.64
CA THR A 413 7.58 -4.61 30.24
C THR A 413 7.31 -4.34 31.72
N ALA A 414 8.32 -3.83 32.46
CA ALA A 414 8.14 -3.47 33.87
C ALA A 414 7.09 -2.36 34.08
N ALA A 415 6.83 -1.51 33.08
CA ALA A 415 5.77 -0.49 33.12
C ALA A 415 4.37 -1.04 32.74
N GLY A 416 4.26 -2.33 32.42
CA GLY A 416 3.00 -2.99 32.06
C GLY A 416 2.59 -2.86 30.60
N ASN A 417 3.46 -2.35 29.72
CA ASN A 417 3.20 -2.33 28.28
C ASN A 417 3.40 -3.72 27.68
N VAL A 418 2.52 -4.11 26.76
CA VAL A 418 2.62 -5.38 26.04
C VAL A 418 3.26 -5.15 24.68
N VAL A 419 4.30 -5.90 24.39
CA VAL A 419 5.02 -5.87 23.12
C VAL A 419 4.90 -7.23 22.44
N MET A 420 4.39 -7.23 21.22
CA MET A 420 4.36 -8.40 20.35
C MET A 420 5.54 -8.31 19.38
N ILE A 421 6.54 -9.18 19.59
CA ILE A 421 7.78 -9.19 18.80
C ILE A 421 7.70 -10.32 17.80
N HIS A 422 7.86 -10.02 16.51
CA HIS A 422 7.65 -10.97 15.43
C HIS A 422 8.83 -11.04 14.45
N SER A 423 8.94 -12.17 13.73
CA SER A 423 10.10 -12.48 12.88
C SER A 423 9.88 -12.23 11.39
N LEU A 424 8.63 -12.07 10.92
CA LEU A 424 8.31 -11.64 9.57
C LEU A 424 7.57 -10.31 9.58
N ARG A 425 7.85 -9.43 8.61
CA ARG A 425 7.23 -8.11 8.53
C ARG A 425 5.76 -8.22 8.15
N VAL A 426 4.89 -7.63 8.96
CA VAL A 426 3.46 -7.54 8.68
C VAL A 426 2.96 -6.15 9.06
N PRO A 427 2.26 -5.45 8.15
CA PRO A 427 1.66 -4.16 8.47
C PRO A 427 0.45 -4.33 9.42
N PRO A 428 0.17 -3.34 10.30
CA PRO A 428 -0.87 -3.42 11.31
C PRO A 428 -2.27 -3.09 10.73
N PHE A 429 -2.74 -3.92 9.80
CA PHE A 429 -4.00 -3.68 9.08
C PHE A 429 -5.21 -4.41 9.67
N SER A 430 -5.03 -5.21 10.71
CA SER A 430 -6.09 -6.03 11.30
C SER A 430 -6.00 -6.09 12.82
N LEU A 431 -7.12 -5.97 13.52
CA LEU A 431 -7.20 -6.25 14.95
C LEU A 431 -7.07 -7.76 15.26
N SER A 432 -7.25 -8.63 14.26
CA SER A 432 -6.98 -10.07 14.42
C SER A 432 -5.52 -10.34 14.77
N GLN A 433 -4.62 -9.39 14.47
CA GLN A 433 -3.23 -9.40 14.92
C GLN A 433 -3.09 -9.44 16.46
N LEU A 434 -4.07 -8.93 17.20
CA LEU A 434 -4.13 -8.98 18.65
C LEU A 434 -5.07 -10.08 19.13
N THR A 435 -6.30 -10.07 18.62
CA THR A 435 -7.39 -10.89 19.17
C THR A 435 -7.20 -12.39 18.94
N SER A 436 -6.53 -12.79 17.83
CA SER A 436 -6.18 -14.20 17.58
C SER A 436 -5.24 -14.80 18.64
N PHE A 437 -4.50 -13.93 19.34
CA PHE A 437 -3.56 -14.33 20.38
C PHE A 437 -4.03 -13.97 21.79
N GLY A 438 -5.34 -13.77 21.94
CA GLY A 438 -5.96 -13.59 23.27
C GLY A 438 -5.82 -12.21 23.88
N LEU A 439 -5.37 -11.21 23.12
CA LEU A 439 -5.30 -9.82 23.58
C LEU A 439 -6.59 -9.08 23.24
N ASP A 440 -7.18 -8.44 24.25
CA ASP A 440 -8.30 -7.54 24.06
C ASP A 440 -7.81 -6.12 23.79
N PRO A 441 -8.06 -5.56 22.59
CA PRO A 441 -7.67 -4.18 22.28
C PRO A 441 -8.24 -3.14 23.26
N ALA A 442 -9.44 -3.36 23.78
CA ALA A 442 -10.08 -2.46 24.76
C ALA A 442 -9.41 -2.49 26.15
N GLY A 443 -8.55 -3.47 26.42
CA GLY A 443 -7.81 -3.61 27.67
C GLY A 443 -6.57 -2.69 27.76
N PHE A 444 -6.31 -1.87 26.75
CA PHE A 444 -5.18 -0.94 26.71
C PHE A 444 -5.64 0.52 26.71
N ASP A 445 -4.82 1.41 27.27
CA ASP A 445 -5.04 2.85 27.14
C ASP A 445 -4.61 3.35 25.75
N VAL A 446 -3.52 2.77 25.20
CA VAL A 446 -2.91 3.19 23.94
C VAL A 446 -2.59 1.97 23.08
N LEU A 447 -3.03 1.98 21.84
CA LEU A 447 -2.63 1.03 20.80
C LEU A 447 -1.68 1.75 19.83
N ILE A 448 -0.40 1.39 19.87
CA ILE A 448 0.60 1.92 18.91
C ILE A 448 0.54 1.06 17.66
N ALA A 449 0.26 1.69 16.51
CA ALA A 449 0.31 1.04 15.21
C ALA A 449 1.37 1.68 14.31
N LYS A 450 2.20 0.84 13.68
CA LYS A 450 3.28 1.23 12.77
C LYS A 450 2.71 1.62 11.40
N GLY A 451 2.11 2.81 11.31
CA GLY A 451 1.39 3.25 10.13
C GLY A 451 0.92 4.70 10.21
N VAL A 452 0.25 5.16 9.15
CA VAL A 452 -0.31 6.52 9.07
C VAL A 452 -1.84 6.48 8.99
N ASN A 453 -2.42 6.05 7.86
CA ASN A 453 -3.86 6.01 7.67
C ASN A 453 -4.41 4.57 7.61
N ALA A 454 -3.65 3.65 7.06
CA ALA A 454 -4.06 2.26 6.84
C ALA A 454 -4.61 1.54 8.09
N PRO A 455 -4.00 1.67 9.29
CA PRO A 455 -4.52 1.03 10.50
C PRO A 455 -5.91 1.52 10.92
N ILE A 456 -6.34 2.72 10.50
CA ILE A 456 -7.61 3.33 10.90
C ILE A 456 -8.81 2.42 10.55
N ALA A 457 -8.77 1.73 9.40
CA ALA A 457 -9.85 0.84 8.97
C ALA A 457 -10.13 -0.31 9.95
N ALA A 458 -9.12 -0.77 10.68
CA ALA A 458 -9.28 -1.82 11.68
C ALA A 458 -9.42 -1.25 13.10
N TYR A 459 -8.45 -0.46 13.51
CA TYR A 459 -8.33 0.05 14.89
C TYR A 459 -9.42 1.09 15.22
N GLY A 460 -9.89 1.87 14.24
CA GLY A 460 -10.99 2.84 14.43
C GLY A 460 -12.33 2.21 14.83
N THR A 461 -12.47 0.87 14.75
CA THR A 461 -13.64 0.15 15.28
C THR A 461 -13.64 0.05 16.81
N VAL A 462 -12.49 0.27 17.45
CA VAL A 462 -12.30 0.22 18.91
C VAL A 462 -11.79 1.56 19.43
N CYS A 463 -10.88 2.22 18.71
CA CYS A 463 -10.28 3.49 19.09
C CYS A 463 -11.04 4.64 18.44
N HIS A 464 -11.76 5.45 19.22
CA HIS A 464 -12.43 6.66 18.70
C HIS A 464 -11.51 7.89 18.69
N THR A 465 -10.43 7.83 19.45
CA THR A 465 -9.37 8.86 19.43
C THR A 465 -8.19 8.35 18.57
N ILE A 466 -7.80 9.13 17.56
CA ILE A 466 -6.70 8.81 16.65
C ILE A 466 -5.69 9.95 16.70
N MET A 467 -4.42 9.62 16.95
CA MET A 467 -3.31 10.56 17.00
C MET A 467 -2.18 10.10 16.08
N GLN A 468 -1.69 11.00 15.24
CA GLN A 468 -0.61 10.74 14.30
C GLN A 468 0.68 11.37 14.84
N ALA A 469 1.63 10.54 15.27
CA ALA A 469 2.88 10.99 15.85
C ALA A 469 3.94 11.22 14.77
N ASN A 470 4.47 12.45 14.70
CA ASN A 470 5.63 12.73 13.86
C ASN A 470 6.89 12.19 14.52
N THR A 471 7.20 10.93 14.23
CA THR A 471 8.41 10.25 14.67
C THR A 471 9.49 10.29 13.58
N PRO A 472 10.77 10.24 13.93
CA PRO A 472 11.84 10.12 12.95
C PRO A 472 11.78 8.74 12.26
N GLY A 473 12.08 8.69 10.97
CA GLY A 473 12.14 7.42 10.22
C GLY A 473 12.10 7.64 8.71
N VAL A 474 12.14 6.54 7.96
CA VAL A 474 12.13 6.55 6.48
C VAL A 474 10.77 6.90 5.89
N THR A 475 9.76 7.00 6.73
CA THR A 475 8.39 7.41 6.38
C THR A 475 7.95 8.61 7.23
N GLN A 476 8.90 9.40 7.73
CA GLN A 476 8.58 10.59 8.54
C GLN A 476 7.67 11.56 7.79
N ALA A 477 6.76 12.20 8.53
CA ALA A 477 5.72 13.06 7.94
C ALA A 477 6.30 14.29 7.23
N ASP A 478 7.35 14.92 7.79
CA ASP A 478 8.05 16.03 7.13
C ASP A 478 9.02 15.51 6.05
N MET A 479 8.47 15.17 4.89
CA MET A 479 9.27 14.71 3.75
C MET A 479 10.27 15.77 3.25
N THR A 480 10.08 17.04 3.54
CA THR A 480 10.96 18.13 3.06
C THR A 480 12.34 18.09 3.70
N THR A 481 12.49 17.40 4.83
CA THR A 481 13.77 17.20 5.52
C THR A 481 14.55 15.99 5.02
N MET A 482 13.97 15.21 4.11
CA MET A 482 14.64 14.05 3.48
C MET A 482 15.47 14.48 2.27
N GLU A 483 16.54 13.75 1.97
CA GLU A 483 17.45 14.07 0.86
C GLU A 483 16.96 13.45 -0.46
N PHE A 484 16.25 14.23 -1.27
CA PHE A 484 15.85 13.85 -2.64
C PHE A 484 16.87 14.33 -3.68
N ARG A 485 17.15 13.47 -4.66
CA ARG A 485 18.15 13.74 -5.72
C ARG A 485 17.53 13.76 -7.12
N VAL A 486 16.40 13.08 -7.31
CA VAL A 486 15.87 12.75 -8.64
C VAL A 486 14.44 13.28 -8.86
N ARG A 487 13.66 13.51 -7.81
CA ARG A 487 12.29 14.03 -7.92
C ARG A 487 12.17 15.22 -8.88
N PRO A 488 11.02 15.45 -9.50
CA PRO A 488 10.81 16.62 -10.36
C PRO A 488 11.01 17.94 -9.60
N LYS A 489 11.40 18.99 -10.31
CA LYS A 489 11.57 20.36 -9.79
C LYS A 489 10.98 21.36 -10.77
N PRO A 490 10.18 22.36 -10.32
CA PRO A 490 9.72 22.52 -8.94
C PRO A 490 8.67 21.47 -8.56
N LEU A 491 8.56 21.15 -7.26
CA LEU A 491 7.54 20.27 -6.69
C LEU A 491 7.13 20.79 -5.31
N PHE A 492 5.89 21.23 -5.14
CA PHE A 492 5.35 21.63 -3.84
C PHE A 492 5.15 20.40 -2.93
N PRO A 493 5.50 20.44 -1.62
CA PRO A 493 5.90 21.59 -0.82
C PRO A 493 7.42 21.84 -0.74
N PHE A 494 8.26 21.16 -1.51
CA PHE A 494 9.72 21.37 -1.48
C PHE A 494 10.12 22.74 -2.03
N GLU A 495 9.46 23.17 -3.10
CA GLU A 495 9.59 24.50 -3.68
C GLU A 495 8.19 25.12 -3.83
N ASP A 496 8.13 26.44 -3.73
CA ASP A 496 6.89 27.15 -4.07
C ASP A 496 6.69 27.12 -5.59
N ILE A 497 5.42 26.94 -5.99
CA ILE A 497 5.03 26.93 -7.41
C ILE A 497 4.24 28.20 -7.70
N SER A 498 4.67 28.93 -8.72
CA SER A 498 3.93 30.08 -9.24
C SER A 498 2.58 29.60 -9.78
N THR A 499 1.51 30.25 -9.36
CA THR A 499 0.15 30.02 -9.88
C THR A 499 0.01 30.65 -11.26
#